data_a2a0596421d385b0b58e7ed71c1532d3
#
_entry.id   a2a0596421d385b0b58e7ed71c1532d3
#
_cell.length_a   1.000
_cell.length_b   1.000
_cell.length_c   1.000
_cell.angle_alpha   90.00
_cell.angle_beta   90.00
_cell.angle_gamma   90.00
#
_symmetry.space_group_name_H-M   'P 1'
#
loop_
_entity.id
_entity.type
_entity.pdbx_description
1 polymer ?
#
loop_
_entity_poly.entity_id
_entity_poly.type
_entity_poly.pdbx_seq_one_letter_code
_entity_poly.pdbx_strand_id
1 'polypeptide(L)'
;MLYRKLAKNMCAACCLCFLHLNTTLAQDRYSLPAADTLRLELRQAEKVFLDSNLQLLAQRYNIQSSQALVEQARKWENPMLNTDQNLYSGGHFFQHSVDANGNPQGEVYAQVTQLIKTAGKRGKQTDLARTNVSLAEWQFRSVMRNLRAQLFKDFYTIAQLQGNADMFGENMQRLLKLKGAQEQELNAGNIARKEYLRVQALIISLQHDMTDNAKSMNDAQSELKTILRITGNVFIKPMVPETESTELPSVTIMQLIDSARQNNTDYQQQVYQLQYNTQNLRLQKALAVPDITLGTEFDQAANYAPNYFGLAISLPLPLWDHNQGNIKSAHYQVKQQEAVRNDAGVKLQNDVLNAYQKLLYTARLSSDDNGRFYSDYYQLQKNIVESYNNRQISLIEFLDFFNDYQAVKQKELEQVLNLRLAKEDVNDIVGIDIIK
;
A
#
# COMPACT_ATOMS: atom_id res chain seq x y z
N MET A 1 80.93 13.26 -11.29
CA MET A 1 80.58 11.93 -10.73
C MET A 1 79.68 12.00 -9.49
N LEU A 2 79.51 13.18 -8.86
CA LEU A 2 78.64 13.31 -7.67
C LEU A 2 77.14 13.45 -7.97
N TYR A 3 76.75 14.01 -9.10
CA TYR A 3 75.33 14.19 -9.46
C TYR A 3 74.59 12.89 -9.80
N ARG A 4 75.25 11.87 -10.20
CA ARG A 4 74.65 10.57 -10.56
C ARG A 4 74.34 9.68 -9.35
N LYS A 5 74.97 9.91 -8.19
CA LYS A 5 74.70 9.19 -6.95
C LYS A 5 73.54 9.79 -6.16
N LEU A 6 73.33 11.09 -6.24
CA LEU A 6 72.17 11.79 -5.59
C LEU A 6 70.83 11.46 -6.28
N ALA A 7 70.81 11.34 -7.61
CA ALA A 7 69.59 11.00 -8.34
C ALA A 7 69.13 9.56 -8.10
N LYS A 8 70.01 8.59 -7.87
CA LYS A 8 69.67 7.21 -7.55
C LYS A 8 69.10 7.05 -6.13
N ASN A 9 69.57 7.79 -5.17
CA ASN A 9 69.07 7.72 -3.79
C ASN A 9 67.77 8.47 -3.60
N MET A 10 67.48 9.50 -4.39
CA MET A 10 66.22 10.22 -4.38
C MET A 10 65.09 9.42 -5.03
N CYS A 11 65.38 8.62 -6.09
CA CYS A 11 64.40 7.72 -6.68
C CYS A 11 64.07 6.52 -5.77
N ALA A 12 65.05 6.00 -5.01
CA ALA A 12 64.81 4.89 -4.07
C ALA A 12 63.99 5.35 -2.85
N ALA A 13 64.17 6.59 -2.35
CA ALA A 13 63.36 7.14 -1.27
C ALA A 13 61.92 7.48 -1.70
N CYS A 14 61.68 7.95 -2.93
CA CYS A 14 60.33 8.16 -3.48
C CYS A 14 59.60 6.85 -3.72
N CYS A 15 60.24 5.78 -4.17
CA CYS A 15 59.58 4.47 -4.34
C CYS A 15 59.19 3.79 -3.01
N LEU A 16 59.97 4.00 -1.95
CA LEU A 16 59.64 3.48 -0.60
C LEU A 16 58.50 4.26 0.09
N CYS A 17 58.34 5.55 -0.18
CA CYS A 17 57.21 6.33 0.32
C CYS A 17 55.89 5.99 -0.42
N PHE A 18 55.91 5.57 -1.69
CA PHE A 18 54.71 5.18 -2.43
C PHE A 18 54.21 3.75 -2.07
N LEU A 19 55.04 2.88 -1.49
CA LEU A 19 54.64 1.54 -1.06
C LEU A 19 53.93 1.49 0.30
N HIS A 20 54.01 2.55 1.13
CA HIS A 20 53.33 2.60 2.42
C HIS A 20 52.00 3.39 2.44
N LEU A 21 51.64 4.04 1.32
CA LEU A 21 50.39 4.85 1.25
C LEU A 21 49.19 4.06 0.71
N ASN A 22 49.34 2.80 0.31
CA ASN A 22 48.28 2.02 -0.30
C ASN A 22 47.61 0.95 0.60
N THR A 23 47.96 0.90 1.89
CA THR A 23 47.38 -0.14 2.78
C THR A 23 46.31 0.38 3.75
N THR A 24 46.02 1.68 3.79
CA THR A 24 45.03 2.25 4.71
C THR A 24 43.73 2.72 4.05
N LEU A 25 43.59 2.64 2.72
CA LEU A 25 42.38 3.09 2.02
C LEU A 25 41.45 1.95 1.56
N ALA A 26 41.78 0.68 1.86
CA ALA A 26 41.00 -0.46 1.38
C ALA A 26 39.93 -0.95 2.38
N GLN A 27 39.94 -0.49 3.62
CA GLN A 27 39.01 -0.95 4.64
C GLN A 27 37.74 -0.11 4.81
N ASP A 28 37.71 1.14 4.30
CA ASP A 28 36.56 2.04 4.49
C ASP A 28 35.61 2.15 3.29
N ARG A 29 35.80 1.37 2.22
CA ARG A 29 34.96 1.50 1.01
C ARG A 29 33.55 0.91 1.13
N TYR A 30 33.22 0.24 2.23
CA TYR A 30 31.93 -0.41 2.43
C TYR A 30 31.28 -0.12 3.79
N SER A 31 31.83 0.75 4.60
CA SER A 31 31.15 1.22 5.80
C SER A 31 30.19 2.33 5.43
N LEU A 32 28.89 2.03 5.42
CA LEU A 32 27.86 3.06 5.44
C LEU A 32 28.09 3.91 6.70
N PRO A 33 27.90 5.25 6.63
CA PRO A 33 27.94 6.10 7.81
C PRO A 33 26.98 5.55 8.87
N ALA A 34 27.37 5.70 10.16
CA ALA A 34 26.50 5.23 11.26
C ALA A 34 25.08 5.79 11.07
N ALA A 35 24.11 4.92 11.11
CA ALA A 35 22.71 5.31 10.97
C ALA A 35 22.24 6.03 12.24
N ASP A 36 21.59 7.18 12.09
CA ASP A 36 20.83 7.78 13.17
C ASP A 36 19.70 6.85 13.58
N THR A 37 19.54 6.60 14.89
CA THR A 37 18.49 5.71 15.39
C THR A 37 17.26 6.51 15.75
N LEU A 38 16.16 6.27 15.03
CA LEU A 38 14.85 6.83 15.31
C LEU A 38 14.02 5.81 16.10
N ARG A 39 13.75 6.11 17.37
CA ARG A 39 12.88 5.29 18.21
C ARG A 39 11.43 5.70 17.98
N LEU A 40 10.57 4.76 17.62
CA LEU A 40 9.15 5.02 17.36
C LEU A 40 8.27 4.02 18.10
N GLU A 41 7.21 4.52 18.72
CA GLU A 41 6.06 3.72 19.11
C GLU A 41 5.13 3.51 17.90
N LEU A 42 4.33 2.45 17.92
CA LEU A 42 3.41 2.16 16.82
C LEU A 42 2.45 3.30 16.52
N ARG A 43 1.86 3.93 17.56
CA ARG A 43 0.96 5.09 17.39
C ARG A 43 1.64 6.29 16.73
N GLN A 44 2.92 6.50 17.02
CA GLN A 44 3.70 7.57 16.39
C GLN A 44 3.96 7.25 14.92
N ALA A 45 4.31 5.99 14.61
CA ALA A 45 4.48 5.53 13.24
C ALA A 45 3.17 5.66 12.43
N GLU A 46 2.02 5.26 12.99
CA GLU A 46 0.71 5.45 12.34
C GLU A 46 0.41 6.92 12.06
N LYS A 47 0.70 7.82 13.00
CA LYS A 47 0.50 9.25 12.79
C LYS A 47 1.36 9.78 11.65
N VAL A 48 2.66 9.46 11.63
CA VAL A 48 3.57 9.84 10.55
C VAL A 48 3.07 9.30 9.21
N PHE A 49 2.66 8.04 9.16
CA PHE A 49 2.08 7.42 7.97
C PHE A 49 0.86 8.18 7.44
N LEU A 50 -0.12 8.49 8.30
CA LEU A 50 -1.36 9.17 7.89
C LEU A 50 -1.10 10.60 7.39
N ASP A 51 -0.10 11.28 7.96
CA ASP A 51 0.23 12.66 7.64
C ASP A 51 1.13 12.79 6.40
N SER A 52 2.01 11.81 6.15
CA SER A 52 3.08 11.95 5.14
C SER A 52 2.90 11.09 3.89
N ASN A 53 2.07 10.04 3.91
CA ASN A 53 2.01 9.06 2.82
C ASN A 53 1.39 9.63 1.54
N LEU A 54 2.16 9.60 0.43
CA LEU A 54 1.70 10.17 -0.85
C LEU A 54 0.66 9.30 -1.56
N GLN A 55 0.60 8.00 -1.31
CA GLN A 55 -0.44 7.17 -1.90
C GLN A 55 -1.80 7.55 -1.31
N LEU A 56 -1.86 7.84 0.01
CA LEU A 56 -3.07 8.36 0.64
C LEU A 56 -3.44 9.74 0.11
N LEU A 57 -2.45 10.62 -0.09
CA LEU A 57 -2.69 11.94 -0.68
C LEU A 57 -3.24 11.81 -2.11
N ALA A 58 -2.68 10.93 -2.94
CA ALA A 58 -3.18 10.67 -4.30
C ALA A 58 -4.63 10.18 -4.29
N GLN A 59 -5.00 9.30 -3.36
CA GLN A 59 -6.38 8.84 -3.21
C GLN A 59 -7.33 9.96 -2.72
N ARG A 60 -6.87 10.88 -1.87
CA ARG A 60 -7.65 12.08 -1.49
C ARG A 60 -7.95 12.96 -2.71
N TYR A 61 -6.96 13.16 -3.59
CA TYR A 61 -7.18 13.89 -4.85
C TYR A 61 -8.13 13.14 -5.79
N ASN A 62 -8.12 11.81 -5.82
CA ASN A 62 -9.09 11.02 -6.57
C ASN A 62 -10.54 11.25 -6.10
N ILE A 63 -10.75 11.33 -4.77
CA ILE A 63 -12.06 11.68 -4.20
C ILE A 63 -12.47 13.09 -4.64
N GLN A 64 -11.58 14.09 -4.52
CA GLN A 64 -11.86 15.47 -4.94
C GLN A 64 -12.18 15.58 -6.44
N SER A 65 -11.43 14.85 -7.27
CA SER A 65 -11.71 14.76 -8.71
C SER A 65 -13.10 14.18 -8.97
N SER A 66 -13.47 13.11 -8.28
CA SER A 66 -14.80 12.50 -8.40
C SER A 66 -15.91 13.45 -7.93
N GLN A 67 -15.68 14.23 -6.86
CA GLN A 67 -16.61 15.27 -6.38
C GLN A 67 -16.82 16.38 -7.42
N ALA A 68 -15.76 16.83 -8.07
CA ALA A 68 -15.84 17.82 -9.14
C ALA A 68 -16.70 17.31 -10.33
N LEU A 69 -16.63 16.01 -10.64
CA LEU A 69 -17.50 15.41 -11.67
C LEU A 69 -18.99 15.39 -11.27
N VAL A 70 -19.33 15.37 -9.97
CA VAL A 70 -20.70 15.55 -9.51
C VAL A 70 -21.20 16.96 -9.82
N GLU A 71 -20.35 17.97 -9.64
CA GLU A 71 -20.69 19.35 -9.99
C GLU A 71 -20.94 19.48 -11.51
N GLN A 72 -20.07 18.88 -12.32
CA GLN A 72 -20.21 18.88 -13.79
C GLN A 72 -21.50 18.17 -14.23
N ALA A 73 -21.84 17.02 -13.64
CA ALA A 73 -23.05 16.27 -13.96
C ALA A 73 -24.36 17.04 -13.67
N ARG A 74 -24.32 18.04 -12.79
CA ARG A 74 -25.47 18.90 -12.45
C ARG A 74 -25.67 20.06 -13.41
N LYS A 75 -24.66 20.41 -14.21
CA LYS A 75 -24.75 21.57 -15.11
C LYS A 75 -25.75 21.32 -16.25
N TRP A 76 -26.35 22.38 -16.68
CA TRP A 76 -27.10 22.39 -17.94
C TRP A 76 -26.12 22.41 -19.10
N GLU A 77 -26.54 21.85 -20.25
CA GLU A 77 -25.81 22.05 -21.48
C GLU A 77 -25.80 23.54 -21.86
N ASN A 78 -24.73 24.03 -22.44
CA ASN A 78 -24.67 25.40 -22.85
C ASN A 78 -25.63 25.64 -24.02
N PRO A 79 -26.26 26.83 -24.11
CA PRO A 79 -26.93 27.25 -25.33
C PRO A 79 -25.95 27.26 -26.50
N MET A 80 -26.45 26.89 -27.66
CA MET A 80 -25.68 26.96 -28.93
C MET A 80 -26.19 28.13 -29.76
N LEU A 81 -25.30 28.99 -30.19
CA LEU A 81 -25.55 30.05 -31.16
C LEU A 81 -25.08 29.56 -32.52
N ASN A 82 -26.01 29.46 -33.46
CA ASN A 82 -25.75 29.20 -34.87
C ASN A 82 -25.96 30.51 -35.61
N THR A 83 -25.05 30.87 -36.52
CA THR A 83 -25.20 32.04 -37.40
C THR A 83 -24.84 31.62 -38.81
N ASP A 84 -25.61 32.11 -39.76
CA ASP A 84 -25.27 32.07 -41.17
C ASP A 84 -25.30 33.49 -41.71
N GLN A 85 -24.23 33.85 -42.39
CA GLN A 85 -24.07 35.19 -42.98
C GLN A 85 -23.53 35.08 -44.36
N ASN A 86 -24.05 35.91 -45.24
CA ASN A 86 -23.61 35.98 -46.60
C ASN A 86 -22.15 36.47 -46.71
N LEU A 87 -21.22 35.55 -46.99
CA LEU A 87 -19.81 35.90 -47.19
C LEU A 87 -19.57 36.56 -48.56
N TYR A 88 -20.21 36.04 -49.63
CA TYR A 88 -20.07 36.54 -51.00
C TYR A 88 -21.34 36.23 -51.79
N SER A 89 -21.96 37.25 -52.37
CA SER A 89 -23.14 37.10 -53.20
C SER A 89 -23.19 38.26 -54.21
N GLY A 90 -23.69 38.01 -55.41
CA GLY A 90 -23.87 39.03 -56.41
C GLY A 90 -22.61 39.83 -56.87
N GLY A 91 -21.40 39.25 -56.68
CA GLY A 91 -20.12 39.91 -56.93
C GLY A 91 -19.54 40.74 -55.76
N HIS A 92 -20.17 40.72 -54.56
CA HIS A 92 -19.76 41.50 -53.40
C HIS A 92 -19.60 40.65 -52.20
N PHE A 93 -18.61 40.98 -51.35
CA PHE A 93 -18.42 40.38 -50.01
C PHE A 93 -19.33 41.09 -49.00
N PHE A 94 -19.91 40.31 -48.08
CA PHE A 94 -20.77 40.81 -46.99
C PHE A 94 -21.87 41.77 -47.44
N GLN A 95 -22.56 41.42 -48.54
CA GLN A 95 -23.62 42.27 -49.08
C GLN A 95 -24.81 42.34 -48.12
N HIS A 96 -25.10 43.53 -47.61
CA HIS A 96 -26.26 43.88 -46.81
C HIS A 96 -26.94 45.11 -47.41
N SER A 97 -27.56 44.95 -48.57
CA SER A 97 -28.29 46.03 -49.28
C SER A 97 -29.79 45.72 -49.27
N VAL A 98 -30.55 46.70 -49.61
CA VAL A 98 -31.96 46.53 -49.96
C VAL A 98 -32.13 46.69 -51.50
N ASP A 99 -33.06 45.94 -52.06
CA ASP A 99 -33.41 46.09 -53.47
C ASP A 99 -34.22 47.35 -53.69
N ALA A 100 -34.53 47.62 -54.97
CA ALA A 100 -35.32 48.79 -55.37
C ALA A 100 -36.73 48.80 -54.77
N ASN A 101 -37.24 47.68 -54.22
CA ASN A 101 -38.54 47.51 -53.57
C ASN A 101 -38.46 47.56 -52.07
N GLY A 102 -37.22 47.76 -51.48
CA GLY A 102 -36.99 47.82 -50.06
C GLY A 102 -36.78 46.47 -49.42
N ASN A 103 -36.63 45.37 -50.22
CA ASN A 103 -36.39 44.03 -49.56
C ASN A 103 -34.88 43.89 -49.28
N PRO A 104 -34.56 43.29 -48.10
CA PRO A 104 -33.15 43.06 -47.71
C PRO A 104 -32.47 42.11 -48.71
N GLN A 105 -31.29 42.50 -49.17
CA GLN A 105 -30.39 41.66 -49.99
C GLN A 105 -29.20 41.20 -49.11
N GLY A 106 -28.90 39.94 -49.17
CA GLY A 106 -27.94 39.30 -48.27
C GLY A 106 -28.63 38.60 -47.10
N GLU A 107 -28.01 37.62 -46.58
CA GLU A 107 -28.57 36.80 -45.51
C GLU A 107 -27.90 37.08 -44.17
N VAL A 108 -28.72 37.33 -43.14
CA VAL A 108 -28.31 37.35 -41.75
C VAL A 108 -29.24 36.40 -41.00
N TYR A 109 -28.72 35.24 -40.68
CA TYR A 109 -29.42 34.26 -39.86
C TYR A 109 -28.73 34.14 -38.51
N ALA A 110 -29.51 34.12 -37.43
CA ALA A 110 -29.05 33.86 -36.06
C ALA A 110 -30.06 32.98 -35.34
N GLN A 111 -29.60 31.90 -34.78
CA GLN A 111 -30.42 30.98 -33.99
C GLN A 111 -29.75 30.67 -32.66
N VAL A 112 -30.48 30.77 -31.57
CA VAL A 112 -30.06 30.30 -30.24
C VAL A 112 -30.86 29.07 -29.89
N THR A 113 -30.17 27.97 -29.62
CA THR A 113 -30.81 26.71 -29.23
C THR A 113 -30.34 26.22 -27.88
N GLN A 114 -31.26 25.59 -27.11
CA GLN A 114 -31.01 25.00 -25.82
C GLN A 114 -31.48 23.55 -25.79
N LEU A 115 -30.54 22.62 -25.51
CA LEU A 115 -30.86 21.22 -25.30
C LEU A 115 -31.46 21.04 -23.90
N ILE A 116 -32.63 20.40 -23.82
CA ILE A 116 -33.34 20.03 -22.60
C ILE A 116 -33.30 18.51 -22.48
N LYS A 117 -32.47 18.00 -21.56
CA LYS A 117 -32.40 16.55 -21.27
C LYS A 117 -33.72 16.10 -20.62
N THR A 118 -34.39 15.17 -21.27
CA THR A 118 -35.65 14.59 -20.82
C THR A 118 -35.46 13.37 -19.93
N ALA A 119 -36.54 12.70 -19.52
CA ALA A 119 -36.53 11.44 -18.74
C ALA A 119 -35.65 11.47 -17.47
N GLY A 120 -35.35 12.65 -16.95
CA GLY A 120 -34.51 12.83 -15.77
C GLY A 120 -33.04 12.42 -15.95
N LYS A 121 -32.53 12.42 -17.18
CA LYS A 121 -31.15 11.99 -17.54
C LYS A 121 -30.11 12.70 -16.68
N ARG A 122 -30.21 14.02 -16.50
CA ARG A 122 -29.28 14.81 -15.69
C ARG A 122 -29.25 14.35 -14.22
N GLY A 123 -30.42 14.08 -13.62
CA GLY A 123 -30.52 13.53 -12.27
C GLY A 123 -29.83 12.17 -12.16
N LYS A 124 -30.09 11.26 -13.14
CA LYS A 124 -29.48 9.92 -13.18
C LYS A 124 -27.96 9.99 -13.40
N GLN A 125 -27.47 10.91 -14.23
CA GLN A 125 -26.02 11.18 -14.39
C GLN A 125 -25.41 11.70 -13.08
N THR A 126 -26.09 12.56 -12.36
CA THR A 126 -25.65 13.07 -11.06
C THR A 126 -25.60 11.95 -10.00
N ASP A 127 -26.61 11.06 -9.97
CA ASP A 127 -26.61 9.94 -9.03
C ASP A 127 -25.49 8.94 -9.33
N LEU A 128 -25.21 8.70 -10.61
CA LEU A 128 -24.06 7.87 -11.03
C LEU A 128 -22.74 8.49 -10.58
N ALA A 129 -22.57 9.80 -10.78
CA ALA A 129 -21.37 10.52 -10.34
C ALA A 129 -21.20 10.50 -8.81
N ARG A 130 -22.29 10.61 -8.05
CA ARG A 130 -22.25 10.46 -6.56
C ARG A 130 -21.81 9.07 -6.13
N THR A 131 -22.29 8.02 -6.81
CA THR A 131 -21.86 6.64 -6.51
C THR A 131 -20.39 6.43 -6.84
N ASN A 132 -19.85 7.10 -7.88
CA ASN A 132 -18.41 7.12 -8.14
C ASN A 132 -17.61 7.78 -7.00
N VAL A 133 -18.13 8.83 -6.36
CA VAL A 133 -17.49 9.40 -5.16
C VAL A 133 -17.43 8.36 -4.04
N SER A 134 -18.53 7.65 -3.78
CA SER A 134 -18.54 6.58 -2.77
C SER A 134 -17.57 5.45 -3.10
N LEU A 135 -17.43 5.07 -4.37
CA LEU A 135 -16.41 4.10 -4.81
C LEU A 135 -14.99 4.62 -4.56
N ALA A 136 -14.71 5.89 -4.85
CA ALA A 136 -13.41 6.49 -4.58
C ALA A 136 -13.11 6.57 -3.07
N GLU A 137 -14.11 6.82 -2.23
CA GLU A 137 -13.97 6.81 -0.76
C GLU A 137 -13.66 5.40 -0.24
N TRP A 138 -14.33 4.37 -0.74
CA TRP A 138 -14.03 2.98 -0.37
C TRP A 138 -12.66 2.53 -0.89
N GLN A 139 -12.26 2.99 -2.07
CA GLN A 139 -10.91 2.76 -2.60
C GLN A 139 -9.83 3.41 -1.70
N PHE A 140 -10.07 4.65 -1.24
CA PHE A 140 -9.19 5.30 -0.27
C PHE A 140 -9.04 4.48 1.01
N ARG A 141 -10.17 4.00 1.57
CA ARG A 141 -10.17 3.17 2.78
C ARG A 141 -9.41 1.85 2.55
N SER A 142 -9.57 1.21 1.38
CA SER A 142 -8.85 -0.02 1.03
C SER A 142 -7.34 0.21 0.99
N VAL A 143 -6.89 1.26 0.28
CA VAL A 143 -5.46 1.60 0.22
C VAL A 143 -4.90 1.94 1.62
N MET A 144 -5.65 2.71 2.41
CA MET A 144 -5.25 3.06 3.77
C MET A 144 -5.07 1.80 4.64
N ARG A 145 -6.03 0.86 4.60
CA ARG A 145 -5.95 -0.37 5.41
C ARG A 145 -4.82 -1.29 4.97
N ASN A 146 -4.63 -1.49 3.69
CA ASN A 146 -3.54 -2.32 3.17
C ASN A 146 -2.17 -1.77 3.58
N LEU A 147 -1.97 -0.44 3.47
CA LEU A 147 -0.73 0.21 3.89
C LEU A 147 -0.54 0.18 5.41
N ARG A 148 -1.62 0.30 6.19
CA ARG A 148 -1.59 0.16 7.64
C ARG A 148 -1.22 -1.25 8.06
N ALA A 149 -1.81 -2.27 7.45
CA ALA A 149 -1.48 -3.67 7.71
C ALA A 149 0.00 -3.96 7.40
N GLN A 150 0.52 -3.43 6.28
CA GLN A 150 1.93 -3.55 5.94
C GLN A 150 2.83 -2.82 6.94
N LEU A 151 2.46 -1.61 7.38
CA LEU A 151 3.18 -0.86 8.42
C LEU A 151 3.28 -1.68 9.71
N PHE A 152 2.20 -2.29 10.16
CA PHE A 152 2.18 -3.12 11.37
C PHE A 152 3.07 -4.34 11.21
N LYS A 153 2.93 -5.03 10.08
CA LYS A 153 3.77 -6.19 9.78
C LYS A 153 5.26 -5.83 9.83
N ASP A 154 5.67 -4.78 9.14
CA ASP A 154 7.07 -4.37 9.10
C ASP A 154 7.58 -3.92 10.47
N PHE A 155 6.76 -3.13 11.19
CA PHE A 155 7.08 -2.64 12.53
C PHE A 155 7.34 -3.78 13.51
N TYR A 156 6.46 -4.76 13.57
CA TYR A 156 6.61 -5.90 14.48
C TYR A 156 7.68 -6.90 14.00
N THR A 157 7.85 -7.06 12.68
CA THR A 157 8.94 -7.87 12.11
C THR A 157 10.30 -7.29 12.48
N ILE A 158 10.49 -5.97 12.40
CA ILE A 158 11.72 -5.30 12.83
C ILE A 158 11.96 -5.54 14.33
N ALA A 159 10.93 -5.46 15.17
CA ALA A 159 11.06 -5.73 16.61
C ALA A 159 11.50 -7.16 16.88
N GLN A 160 10.93 -8.15 16.18
CA GLN A 160 11.30 -9.56 16.31
C GLN A 160 12.75 -9.80 15.82
N LEU A 161 13.14 -9.23 14.68
CA LEU A 161 14.51 -9.34 14.13
C LEU A 161 15.56 -8.67 15.03
N GLN A 162 15.19 -7.60 15.75
CA GLN A 162 16.04 -7.01 16.78
C GLN A 162 16.27 -7.96 17.94
N GLY A 163 15.21 -8.60 18.44
CA GLY A 163 15.33 -9.63 19.48
C GLY A 163 16.25 -10.78 19.05
N ASN A 164 16.15 -11.22 17.79
CA ASN A 164 17.07 -12.20 17.24
C ASN A 164 18.53 -11.67 17.18
N ALA A 165 18.73 -10.44 16.75
CA ALA A 165 20.07 -9.83 16.67
C ALA A 165 20.73 -9.72 18.04
N ASP A 166 19.96 -9.33 19.06
CA ASP A 166 20.45 -9.24 20.45
C ASP A 166 20.87 -10.64 20.97
N MET A 167 20.02 -11.65 20.77
CA MET A 167 20.30 -13.04 21.12
C MET A 167 21.54 -13.58 20.39
N PHE A 168 21.64 -13.38 19.08
CA PHE A 168 22.80 -13.80 18.30
C PHE A 168 24.07 -13.11 18.76
N GLY A 169 24.00 -11.81 19.08
CA GLY A 169 25.14 -11.04 19.59
C GLY A 169 25.66 -11.59 20.90
N GLU A 170 24.78 -11.87 21.85
CA GLU A 170 25.14 -12.51 23.13
C GLU A 170 25.75 -13.91 22.92
N ASN A 171 25.12 -14.72 22.08
CA ASN A 171 25.59 -16.06 21.78
C ASN A 171 26.97 -16.04 21.10
N MET A 172 27.21 -15.11 20.18
CA MET A 172 28.52 -14.92 19.54
C MET A 172 29.60 -14.58 20.57
N GLN A 173 29.32 -13.65 21.49
CA GLN A 173 30.28 -13.31 22.53
C GLN A 173 30.64 -14.52 23.40
N ARG A 174 29.65 -15.36 23.78
CA ARG A 174 29.86 -16.60 24.54
C ARG A 174 30.72 -17.60 23.78
N LEU A 175 30.43 -17.82 22.50
CA LEU A 175 31.19 -18.73 21.63
C LEU A 175 32.63 -18.27 21.39
N LEU A 176 32.85 -16.96 21.24
CA LEU A 176 34.21 -16.42 21.09
C LEU A 176 35.05 -16.61 22.35
N LYS A 177 34.45 -16.42 23.55
CA LYS A 177 35.11 -16.73 24.83
C LYS A 177 35.44 -18.22 24.93
N LEU A 178 34.48 -19.08 24.59
CA LEU A 178 34.69 -20.54 24.60
C LEU A 178 35.80 -20.96 23.64
N LYS A 179 35.80 -20.42 22.41
CA LYS A 179 36.83 -20.66 21.40
C LYS A 179 38.23 -20.29 21.95
N GLY A 180 38.37 -19.13 22.59
CA GLY A 180 39.67 -18.70 23.16
C GLY A 180 40.15 -19.64 24.29
N ALA A 181 39.27 -20.12 25.16
CA ALA A 181 39.61 -21.10 26.18
C ALA A 181 40.02 -22.45 25.56
N GLN A 182 39.28 -22.93 24.59
CA GLN A 182 39.60 -24.18 23.87
C GLN A 182 40.91 -24.10 23.07
N GLU A 183 41.26 -22.95 22.53
CA GLU A 183 42.53 -22.76 21.85
C GLU A 183 43.71 -22.92 22.83
N GLN A 184 43.63 -22.44 24.05
CA GLN A 184 44.61 -22.63 25.10
C GLN A 184 44.71 -24.10 25.51
N GLU A 185 43.59 -24.79 25.70
CA GLU A 185 43.56 -26.23 26.07
C GLU A 185 44.09 -27.11 24.91
N LEU A 186 43.82 -26.75 23.67
CA LEU A 186 44.37 -27.43 22.48
C LEU A 186 45.92 -27.31 22.43
N ASN A 187 46.42 -26.08 22.65
CA ASN A 187 47.86 -25.81 22.66
C ASN A 187 48.57 -26.52 23.84
N ALA A 188 47.87 -26.70 24.94
CA ALA A 188 48.33 -27.48 26.10
C ALA A 188 48.21 -29.03 25.89
N GLY A 189 47.57 -29.46 24.79
CA GLY A 189 47.35 -30.88 24.50
C GLY A 189 46.21 -31.53 25.29
N ASN A 190 45.40 -30.74 25.99
CA ASN A 190 44.35 -31.23 26.89
C ASN A 190 43.04 -31.60 26.19
N ILE A 191 42.82 -31.11 24.96
CA ILE A 191 41.63 -31.41 24.13
C ILE A 191 42.04 -31.86 22.71
N ALA A 192 41.13 -32.58 22.07
CA ALA A 192 41.34 -33.01 20.68
C ALA A 192 41.00 -31.87 19.69
N ARG A 193 41.77 -31.76 18.58
CA ARG A 193 41.52 -30.77 17.50
C ARG A 193 40.08 -30.80 16.97
N LYS A 194 39.43 -31.97 16.98
CA LYS A 194 38.01 -32.11 16.56
C LYS A 194 37.04 -31.29 17.43
N GLU A 195 37.34 -31.12 18.71
CA GLU A 195 36.48 -30.33 19.65
C GLU A 195 36.59 -28.83 19.33
N TYR A 196 37.80 -28.34 19.14
CA TYR A 196 38.03 -26.96 18.70
C TYR A 196 37.35 -26.64 17.35
N LEU A 197 37.47 -27.56 16.36
CA LEU A 197 36.82 -27.37 15.05
C LEU A 197 35.30 -27.36 15.13
N ARG A 198 34.67 -28.07 16.05
CA ARG A 198 33.21 -28.02 16.30
C ARG A 198 32.74 -26.64 16.77
N VAL A 199 33.47 -26.01 17.69
CA VAL A 199 33.16 -24.64 18.14
C VAL A 199 33.37 -23.64 16.99
N GLN A 200 34.41 -23.80 16.19
CA GLN A 200 34.60 -22.95 14.99
C GLN A 200 33.43 -23.11 14.00
N ALA A 201 32.97 -24.34 13.75
CA ALA A 201 31.84 -24.59 12.84
C ALA A 201 30.56 -23.93 13.35
N LEU A 202 30.31 -23.99 14.67
CA LEU A 202 29.15 -23.32 15.27
C LEU A 202 29.23 -21.78 15.14
N ILE A 203 30.41 -21.18 15.31
CA ILE A 203 30.63 -19.75 15.11
C ILE A 203 30.34 -19.37 13.64
N ILE A 204 30.79 -20.16 12.67
CA ILE A 204 30.52 -19.93 11.25
C ILE A 204 28.99 -20.02 10.98
N SER A 205 28.31 -21.04 11.52
CA SER A 205 26.85 -21.16 11.40
C SER A 205 26.14 -19.93 11.95
N LEU A 206 26.50 -19.50 13.16
CA LEU A 206 25.90 -18.31 13.79
C LEU A 206 26.18 -17.03 12.99
N GLN A 207 27.35 -16.91 12.35
CA GLN A 207 27.64 -15.77 11.45
C GLN A 207 26.71 -15.74 10.22
N HIS A 208 26.36 -16.91 9.68
CA HIS A 208 25.37 -17.01 8.61
C HIS A 208 23.98 -16.58 9.10
N ASP A 209 23.53 -17.07 10.27
CA ASP A 209 22.23 -16.69 10.85
C ASP A 209 22.16 -15.18 11.10
N MET A 210 23.23 -14.57 11.64
CA MET A 210 23.35 -13.13 11.83
C MET A 210 23.25 -12.35 10.51
N THR A 211 23.89 -12.87 9.47
CA THR A 211 23.89 -12.24 8.15
C THR A 211 22.48 -12.27 7.52
N ASP A 212 21.79 -13.39 7.63
CA ASP A 212 20.43 -13.54 7.07
C ASP A 212 19.41 -12.73 7.87
N ASN A 213 19.57 -12.65 9.19
CA ASN A 213 18.79 -11.74 10.03
C ASN A 213 19.02 -10.26 9.65
N ALA A 214 20.27 -9.87 9.38
CA ALA A 214 20.59 -8.50 8.97
C ALA A 214 20.03 -8.15 7.59
N LYS A 215 20.01 -9.09 6.63
CA LYS A 215 19.35 -8.89 5.32
C LYS A 215 17.84 -8.68 5.50
N SER A 216 17.18 -9.58 6.24
CA SER A 216 15.75 -9.46 6.53
C SER A 216 15.41 -8.16 7.26
N MET A 217 16.27 -7.73 8.19
CA MET A 217 16.17 -6.44 8.86
C MET A 217 16.23 -5.27 7.88
N ASN A 218 17.18 -5.29 6.94
CA ASN A 218 17.31 -4.23 5.94
C ASN A 218 16.09 -4.16 5.01
N ASP A 219 15.53 -5.31 4.62
CA ASP A 219 14.33 -5.38 3.78
C ASP A 219 13.13 -4.77 4.52
N ALA A 220 12.84 -5.19 5.75
CA ALA A 220 11.76 -4.65 6.57
C ALA A 220 11.96 -3.14 6.88
N GLN A 221 13.20 -2.71 7.15
CA GLN A 221 13.53 -1.29 7.32
C GLN A 221 13.25 -0.48 6.05
N SER A 222 13.56 -1.01 4.88
CA SER A 222 13.32 -0.36 3.59
C SER A 222 11.82 -0.17 3.32
N GLU A 223 11.01 -1.21 3.56
CA GLU A 223 9.56 -1.18 3.40
C GLU A 223 8.92 -0.18 4.37
N LEU A 224 9.26 -0.25 5.67
CA LEU A 224 8.75 0.67 6.67
C LEU A 224 9.13 2.14 6.38
N LYS A 225 10.39 2.41 6.00
CA LYS A 225 10.83 3.76 5.60
C LYS A 225 10.04 4.29 4.40
N THR A 226 9.74 3.43 3.43
CA THR A 226 8.95 3.80 2.25
C THR A 226 7.54 4.21 2.63
N ILE A 227 6.88 3.46 3.53
CA ILE A 227 5.54 3.76 4.03
C ILE A 227 5.53 5.07 4.82
N LEU A 228 6.53 5.28 5.68
CA LEU A 228 6.67 6.48 6.52
C LEU A 228 7.29 7.68 5.80
N ARG A 229 7.79 7.49 4.55
CA ARG A 229 8.52 8.51 3.79
C ARG A 229 9.76 9.05 4.51
N ILE A 230 10.44 8.20 5.24
CA ILE A 230 11.72 8.52 5.87
C ILE A 230 12.83 8.27 4.86
N THR A 231 13.61 9.32 4.56
CA THR A 231 14.76 9.27 3.65
C THR A 231 16.08 9.32 4.42
N GLY A 232 17.16 8.85 3.81
CA GLY A 232 18.48 8.89 4.41
C GLY A 232 18.86 7.63 5.18
N ASN A 233 20.05 7.64 5.79
CA ASN A 233 20.58 6.52 6.57
C ASN A 233 20.10 6.58 8.01
N VAL A 234 18.80 6.34 8.22
CA VAL A 234 18.13 6.29 9.53
C VAL A 234 17.76 4.85 9.82
N PHE A 235 18.02 4.37 11.03
CA PHE A 235 17.56 3.08 11.54
C PHE A 235 16.34 3.28 12.41
N ILE A 236 15.20 2.69 12.04
CA ILE A 236 13.97 2.75 12.83
C ILE A 236 14.02 1.65 13.88
N LYS A 237 13.98 2.05 15.16
CA LYS A 237 13.90 1.14 16.29
C LYS A 237 12.48 1.14 16.86
N PRO A 238 11.67 0.09 16.61
CA PRO A 238 10.36 -0.06 17.22
C PRO A 238 10.44 -0.12 18.75
N MET A 239 9.61 0.66 19.41
CA MET A 239 9.41 0.59 20.86
C MET A 239 8.14 -0.21 21.11
N VAL A 240 8.29 -1.49 21.48
CA VAL A 240 7.18 -2.42 21.68
C VAL A 240 7.08 -2.72 23.17
N PRO A 241 5.87 -2.71 23.79
CA PRO A 241 5.66 -3.14 25.15
C PRO A 241 6.10 -4.60 25.35
N GLU A 242 6.76 -4.90 26.46
CA GLU A 242 7.24 -6.26 26.76
C GLU A 242 6.09 -7.25 27.02
N THR A 243 4.99 -6.77 27.58
CA THR A 243 3.82 -7.58 27.89
C THR A 243 2.64 -7.19 27.01
N GLU A 244 2.10 -8.16 26.30
CA GLU A 244 0.87 -8.02 25.54
C GLU A 244 -0.23 -8.88 26.17
N SER A 245 -1.44 -8.34 26.23
CA SER A 245 -2.57 -9.12 26.71
C SER A 245 -2.84 -10.30 25.76
N THR A 246 -2.84 -11.50 26.29
CA THR A 246 -3.26 -12.72 25.59
C THR A 246 -4.76 -12.93 25.67
N GLU A 247 -5.47 -12.06 26.42
CA GLU A 247 -6.92 -12.13 26.52
C GLU A 247 -7.58 -11.84 25.17
N LEU A 248 -8.33 -12.80 24.70
CA LEU A 248 -9.15 -12.62 23.50
C LEU A 248 -10.48 -11.95 23.90
N PRO A 249 -10.93 -10.95 23.16
CA PRO A 249 -12.22 -10.33 23.44
C PRO A 249 -13.35 -11.35 23.25
N SER A 250 -14.41 -11.21 24.06
CA SER A 250 -15.61 -12.05 24.02
C SER A 250 -16.51 -11.73 22.81
N VAL A 251 -15.94 -11.69 21.61
CA VAL A 251 -16.66 -11.39 20.37
C VAL A 251 -17.02 -12.72 19.68
N THR A 252 -18.28 -12.86 19.31
CA THR A 252 -18.74 -14.04 18.58
C THR A 252 -18.38 -13.94 17.10
N ILE A 253 -18.17 -15.09 16.44
CA ILE A 253 -17.87 -15.14 15.00
C ILE A 253 -18.97 -14.48 14.15
N MET A 254 -20.23 -14.58 14.58
CA MET A 254 -21.35 -13.94 13.89
C MET A 254 -21.24 -12.42 13.93
N GLN A 255 -20.88 -11.86 15.09
CA GLN A 255 -20.63 -10.40 15.23
C GLN A 255 -19.46 -9.94 14.34
N LEU A 256 -18.39 -10.75 14.21
CA LEU A 256 -17.28 -10.44 13.31
C LEU A 256 -17.72 -10.43 11.85
N ILE A 257 -18.51 -11.42 11.41
CA ILE A 257 -19.03 -11.50 10.04
C ILE A 257 -19.96 -10.32 9.75
N ASP A 258 -20.85 -9.95 10.67
CA ASP A 258 -21.78 -8.85 10.47
C ASP A 258 -21.05 -7.50 10.44
N SER A 259 -20.04 -7.32 11.29
CA SER A 259 -19.15 -6.15 11.24
C SER A 259 -18.36 -6.10 9.93
N ALA A 260 -17.81 -7.23 9.49
CA ALA A 260 -17.07 -7.32 8.23
C ALA A 260 -17.94 -6.98 7.02
N ARG A 261 -19.17 -7.43 6.97
CA ARG A 261 -20.11 -7.06 5.89
C ARG A 261 -20.33 -5.55 5.77
N GLN A 262 -20.25 -4.82 6.87
CA GLN A 262 -20.46 -3.37 6.89
C GLN A 262 -19.19 -2.57 6.64
N ASN A 263 -18.03 -3.10 7.02
CA ASN A 263 -16.79 -2.34 7.10
C ASN A 263 -15.66 -2.86 6.20
N ASN A 264 -15.74 -4.11 5.71
CA ASN A 264 -14.71 -4.64 4.82
C ASN A 264 -14.72 -3.86 3.50
N THR A 265 -13.57 -3.31 3.16
CA THR A 265 -13.42 -2.38 2.03
C THR A 265 -13.67 -3.04 0.68
N ASP A 266 -13.19 -4.27 0.50
CA ASP A 266 -13.32 -5.00 -0.77
C ASP A 266 -14.77 -5.43 -1.02
N TYR A 267 -15.44 -5.92 0.01
CA TYR A 267 -16.86 -6.26 -0.08
C TYR A 267 -17.73 -5.03 -0.35
N GLN A 268 -17.49 -3.93 0.35
CA GLN A 268 -18.23 -2.70 0.15
C GLN A 268 -18.02 -2.09 -1.24
N GLN A 269 -16.83 -2.21 -1.80
CA GLN A 269 -16.59 -1.82 -3.21
C GLN A 269 -17.49 -2.63 -4.16
N GLN A 270 -17.70 -3.95 -3.94
CA GLN A 270 -18.61 -4.74 -4.78
C GLN A 270 -20.07 -4.32 -4.60
N VAL A 271 -20.48 -3.92 -3.38
CA VAL A 271 -21.84 -3.39 -3.12
C VAL A 271 -22.06 -2.08 -3.89
N TYR A 272 -21.14 -1.13 -3.80
CA TYR A 272 -21.26 0.14 -4.50
C TYR A 272 -21.08 0.00 -6.03
N GLN A 273 -20.29 -0.96 -6.50
CA GLN A 273 -20.19 -1.27 -7.93
C GLN A 273 -21.53 -1.82 -8.47
N LEU A 274 -22.22 -2.65 -7.70
CA LEU A 274 -23.57 -3.10 -8.06
C LEU A 274 -24.58 -1.94 -8.11
N GLN A 275 -24.49 -1.03 -7.15
CA GLN A 275 -25.30 0.19 -7.15
C GLN A 275 -25.04 1.04 -8.41
N TYR A 276 -23.76 1.24 -8.76
CA TYR A 276 -23.36 1.95 -9.96
C TYR A 276 -23.93 1.30 -11.23
N ASN A 277 -23.76 -0.01 -11.41
CA ASN A 277 -24.28 -0.73 -12.58
C ASN A 277 -25.82 -0.66 -12.64
N THR A 278 -26.51 -0.72 -11.51
CA THR A 278 -27.96 -0.57 -11.44
C THR A 278 -28.41 0.83 -11.83
N GLN A 279 -27.70 1.86 -11.39
CA GLN A 279 -27.96 3.25 -11.77
C GLN A 279 -27.63 3.48 -13.26
N ASN A 280 -26.54 2.88 -13.76
CA ASN A 280 -26.22 2.94 -15.18
C ASN A 280 -27.31 2.30 -16.06
N LEU A 281 -27.86 1.15 -15.66
CA LEU A 281 -29.01 0.56 -16.36
C LEU A 281 -30.21 1.52 -16.42
N ARG A 282 -30.50 2.23 -15.32
CA ARG A 282 -31.56 3.26 -15.28
C ARG A 282 -31.25 4.43 -16.22
N LEU A 283 -29.98 4.83 -16.29
CA LEU A 283 -29.53 5.88 -17.22
C LEU A 283 -29.67 5.42 -18.67
N GLN A 284 -29.21 4.19 -19.01
CA GLN A 284 -29.34 3.65 -20.37
C GLN A 284 -30.81 3.58 -20.82
N LYS A 285 -31.73 3.20 -19.93
CA LYS A 285 -33.18 3.23 -20.20
C LYS A 285 -33.69 4.66 -20.42
N ALA A 286 -33.17 5.65 -19.71
CA ALA A 286 -33.54 7.05 -19.91
C ALA A 286 -32.99 7.62 -21.23
N LEU A 287 -31.82 7.16 -21.67
CA LEU A 287 -31.21 7.58 -22.94
C LEU A 287 -32.04 7.10 -24.16
N ALA A 288 -32.88 6.08 -24.01
CA ALA A 288 -33.83 5.68 -25.04
C ALA A 288 -34.92 6.73 -25.33
N VAL A 289 -35.18 7.64 -24.39
CA VAL A 289 -36.15 8.73 -24.56
C VAL A 289 -35.44 9.92 -25.21
N PRO A 290 -35.97 10.50 -26.31
CA PRO A 290 -35.32 11.62 -26.97
C PRO A 290 -35.28 12.88 -26.11
N ASP A 291 -34.23 13.67 -26.27
CA ASP A 291 -34.12 15.02 -25.70
C ASP A 291 -34.79 16.04 -26.63
N ILE A 292 -35.23 17.15 -26.07
CA ILE A 292 -35.91 18.21 -26.79
C ILE A 292 -34.93 19.40 -26.94
N THR A 293 -34.73 19.89 -28.14
CA THR A 293 -34.03 21.15 -28.37
C THR A 293 -35.03 22.23 -28.68
N LEU A 294 -35.02 23.27 -27.85
CA LEU A 294 -35.82 24.48 -28.06
C LEU A 294 -34.90 25.60 -28.56
N GLY A 295 -35.37 26.38 -29.53
CA GLY A 295 -34.61 27.50 -30.06
C GLY A 295 -35.47 28.64 -30.52
N THR A 296 -34.86 29.81 -30.64
CA THR A 296 -35.41 30.97 -31.31
C THR A 296 -34.49 31.34 -32.46
N GLU A 297 -35.07 31.76 -33.56
CA GLU A 297 -34.31 32.10 -34.74
C GLU A 297 -34.77 33.42 -35.34
N PHE A 298 -33.82 34.14 -35.91
CA PHE A 298 -34.03 35.35 -36.69
C PHE A 298 -33.43 35.13 -38.09
N ASP A 299 -34.22 35.44 -39.11
CA ASP A 299 -33.84 35.36 -40.50
C ASP A 299 -34.27 36.66 -41.22
N GLN A 300 -33.27 37.42 -41.67
CA GLN A 300 -33.51 38.71 -42.35
C GLN A 300 -34.12 38.53 -43.72
N ALA A 301 -33.73 37.48 -44.46
CA ALA A 301 -34.08 37.26 -45.87
C ALA A 301 -35.00 36.05 -46.08
N ALA A 302 -35.81 35.66 -45.08
CA ALA A 302 -36.73 34.53 -45.19
C ALA A 302 -37.64 34.64 -46.41
N ASN A 303 -37.75 33.58 -47.17
CA ASN A 303 -38.49 33.57 -48.46
C ASN A 303 -39.97 33.95 -48.38
N TYR A 304 -40.62 33.85 -47.21
CA TYR A 304 -42.03 34.10 -47.01
C TYR A 304 -42.35 35.33 -46.13
N ALA A 305 -41.37 35.81 -45.35
CA ALA A 305 -41.53 37.04 -44.57
C ALA A 305 -40.16 37.64 -44.24
N PRO A 306 -39.80 38.82 -44.75
CA PRO A 306 -38.58 39.52 -44.36
C PRO A 306 -38.57 39.81 -42.86
N ASN A 307 -37.36 39.69 -42.24
CA ASN A 307 -37.20 39.86 -40.76
C ASN A 307 -38.03 38.86 -39.94
N TYR A 308 -38.03 37.61 -40.38
CA TYR A 308 -38.76 36.55 -39.70
C TYR A 308 -38.17 36.27 -38.32
N PHE A 309 -39.04 36.11 -37.31
CA PHE A 309 -38.66 35.63 -35.98
C PHE A 309 -39.48 34.39 -35.68
N GLY A 310 -38.78 33.25 -35.43
CA GLY A 310 -39.41 31.96 -35.25
C GLY A 310 -39.06 31.24 -33.95
N LEU A 311 -39.88 30.25 -33.60
CA LEU A 311 -39.63 29.26 -32.54
C LEU A 311 -39.26 27.93 -33.22
N ALA A 312 -38.10 27.43 -32.95
CA ALA A 312 -37.63 26.13 -33.42
C ALA A 312 -37.75 25.06 -32.32
N ILE A 313 -38.37 23.95 -32.65
CA ILE A 313 -38.45 22.76 -31.78
C ILE A 313 -37.90 21.60 -32.57
N SER A 314 -36.82 20.98 -32.05
CA SER A 314 -36.20 19.77 -32.63
C SER A 314 -36.31 18.60 -31.68
N LEU A 315 -36.76 17.46 -32.20
CA LEU A 315 -36.95 16.22 -31.48
C LEU A 315 -36.47 15.07 -32.36
N PRO A 316 -35.38 14.35 -32.00
CA PRO A 316 -34.96 13.16 -32.70
C PRO A 316 -35.99 12.03 -32.53
N LEU A 317 -36.36 11.36 -33.65
CA LEU A 317 -37.35 10.27 -33.63
C LEU A 317 -36.62 8.92 -33.54
N PRO A 318 -36.75 8.16 -32.45
CA PRO A 318 -36.07 6.90 -32.21
C PRO A 318 -36.72 5.72 -32.97
N LEU A 319 -36.62 5.73 -34.33
CA LEU A 319 -37.26 4.75 -35.18
C LEU A 319 -36.47 3.41 -35.23
N TRP A 320 -35.16 3.47 -35.29
CA TRP A 320 -34.27 2.31 -35.40
C TRP A 320 -33.41 2.14 -34.16
N ASP A 321 -32.83 3.20 -33.65
CA ASP A 321 -31.99 3.19 -32.44
C ASP A 321 -32.74 3.84 -31.26
N HIS A 322 -33.13 3.02 -30.33
CA HIS A 322 -33.71 3.39 -29.04
C HIS A 322 -32.87 2.85 -27.87
N ASN A 323 -31.53 2.81 -28.06
CA ASN A 323 -30.52 2.41 -27.08
C ASN A 323 -30.65 0.95 -26.61
N GLN A 324 -31.32 0.07 -27.37
CA GLN A 324 -31.66 -1.31 -26.97
C GLN A 324 -30.42 -2.16 -26.69
N GLY A 325 -29.34 -1.97 -27.44
CA GLY A 325 -28.06 -2.68 -27.28
C GLY A 325 -27.40 -2.34 -25.94
N ASN A 326 -27.30 -1.04 -25.62
CA ASN A 326 -26.72 -0.59 -24.35
C ASN A 326 -27.57 -0.97 -23.14
N ILE A 327 -28.89 -0.92 -23.26
CA ILE A 327 -29.82 -1.40 -22.20
C ILE A 327 -29.58 -2.87 -21.91
N LYS A 328 -29.48 -3.72 -22.97
CA LYS A 328 -29.21 -5.14 -22.84
C LYS A 328 -27.83 -5.42 -22.21
N SER A 329 -26.80 -4.69 -22.65
CA SER A 329 -25.45 -4.74 -22.09
C SER A 329 -25.45 -4.37 -20.59
N ALA A 330 -26.03 -3.22 -20.22
CA ALA A 330 -26.12 -2.78 -18.85
C ALA A 330 -26.92 -3.75 -17.95
N HIS A 331 -27.95 -4.41 -18.51
CA HIS A 331 -28.69 -5.44 -17.78
C HIS A 331 -27.79 -6.66 -17.43
N TYR A 332 -26.97 -7.13 -18.36
CA TYR A 332 -26.04 -8.23 -18.08
C TYR A 332 -24.89 -7.79 -17.15
N GLN A 333 -24.45 -6.55 -17.20
CA GLN A 333 -23.47 -6.00 -16.24
C GLN A 333 -24.02 -6.00 -14.80
N VAL A 334 -25.32 -5.72 -14.60
CA VAL A 334 -25.95 -5.85 -13.28
C VAL A 334 -25.93 -7.31 -12.83
N LYS A 335 -26.35 -8.27 -13.69
CA LYS A 335 -26.32 -9.70 -13.33
C LYS A 335 -24.92 -10.21 -13.03
N GLN A 336 -23.93 -9.80 -13.82
CA GLN A 336 -22.53 -10.12 -13.58
C GLN A 336 -22.09 -9.62 -12.19
N GLN A 337 -22.40 -8.36 -11.88
CA GLN A 337 -21.99 -7.76 -10.62
C GLN A 337 -22.74 -8.34 -9.41
N GLU A 338 -23.99 -8.79 -9.57
CA GLU A 338 -24.71 -9.55 -8.54
C GLU A 338 -23.99 -10.86 -8.21
N ALA A 339 -23.52 -11.59 -9.21
CA ALA A 339 -22.73 -12.80 -9.01
C ALA A 339 -21.41 -12.51 -8.31
N VAL A 340 -20.66 -11.49 -8.75
CA VAL A 340 -19.39 -11.07 -8.14
C VAL A 340 -19.58 -10.64 -6.68
N ARG A 341 -20.63 -9.86 -6.37
CA ARG A 341 -20.91 -9.45 -4.98
C ARG A 341 -21.28 -10.65 -4.10
N ASN A 342 -22.04 -11.61 -4.62
CA ASN A 342 -22.41 -12.81 -3.87
C ASN A 342 -21.18 -13.68 -3.57
N ASP A 343 -20.30 -13.87 -4.55
CA ASP A 343 -19.01 -14.57 -4.38
C ASP A 343 -18.14 -13.87 -3.34
N ALA A 344 -17.99 -12.54 -3.44
CA ALA A 344 -17.27 -11.73 -2.45
C ALA A 344 -17.85 -11.88 -1.02
N GLY A 345 -19.17 -12.05 -0.89
CA GLY A 345 -19.82 -12.30 0.38
C GLY A 345 -19.48 -13.67 0.98
N VAL A 346 -19.39 -14.72 0.16
CA VAL A 346 -18.95 -16.06 0.59
C VAL A 346 -17.48 -16.03 0.98
N LYS A 347 -16.64 -15.40 0.14
CA LYS A 347 -15.22 -15.23 0.41
C LYS A 347 -14.98 -14.51 1.75
N LEU A 348 -15.67 -13.38 1.99
CA LEU A 348 -15.54 -12.61 3.23
C LEU A 348 -15.86 -13.47 4.47
N GLN A 349 -16.93 -14.29 4.42
CA GLN A 349 -17.26 -15.17 5.55
C GLN A 349 -16.14 -16.18 5.84
N ASN A 350 -15.59 -16.79 4.79
CA ASN A 350 -14.49 -17.74 4.93
C ASN A 350 -13.21 -17.08 5.40
N ASP A 351 -12.89 -15.86 4.93
CA ASP A 351 -11.73 -15.11 5.34
C ASP A 351 -11.81 -14.74 6.83
N VAL A 352 -12.97 -14.25 7.31
CA VAL A 352 -13.21 -13.96 8.74
C VAL A 352 -13.05 -15.21 9.59
N LEU A 353 -13.64 -16.34 9.15
CA LEU A 353 -13.54 -17.62 9.87
C LEU A 353 -12.08 -18.07 9.99
N ASN A 354 -11.35 -18.03 8.89
CA ASN A 354 -9.95 -18.44 8.81
C ASN A 354 -9.05 -17.56 9.70
N ALA A 355 -9.19 -16.23 9.60
CA ALA A 355 -8.40 -15.32 10.43
C ALA A 355 -8.68 -15.50 11.94
N TYR A 356 -9.96 -15.66 12.30
CA TYR A 356 -10.32 -15.89 13.71
C TYR A 356 -9.80 -17.22 14.23
N GLN A 357 -9.85 -18.29 13.43
CA GLN A 357 -9.28 -19.58 13.79
C GLN A 357 -7.76 -19.51 13.96
N LYS A 358 -7.04 -18.83 13.05
CA LYS A 358 -5.61 -18.58 13.19
C LYS A 358 -5.29 -17.83 14.48
N LEU A 359 -6.07 -16.81 14.82
CA LEU A 359 -5.92 -16.07 16.07
C LEU A 359 -6.08 -17.00 17.29
N LEU A 360 -7.12 -17.85 17.29
CA LEU A 360 -7.35 -18.81 18.37
C LEU A 360 -6.19 -19.80 18.54
N TYR A 361 -5.65 -20.35 17.43
CA TYR A 361 -4.51 -21.27 17.48
C TYR A 361 -3.26 -20.57 18.01
N THR A 362 -2.99 -19.36 17.53
CA THR A 362 -1.82 -18.58 17.95
C THR A 362 -1.91 -18.16 19.42
N ALA A 363 -3.09 -17.74 19.88
CA ALA A 363 -3.32 -17.35 21.27
C ALA A 363 -3.14 -18.54 22.25
N ARG A 364 -3.53 -19.75 21.85
CA ARG A 364 -3.31 -20.96 22.68
C ARG A 364 -1.83 -21.24 22.94
N LEU A 365 -0.96 -20.97 21.98
CA LEU A 365 0.48 -21.12 22.13
C LEU A 365 1.08 -20.09 23.09
N SER A 366 0.42 -18.95 23.28
CA SER A 366 0.86 -17.86 24.17
C SER A 366 0.29 -17.98 25.59
N SER A 367 -0.13 -19.19 26.00
CA SER A 367 -0.68 -19.44 27.35
C SER A 367 0.37 -19.28 28.43
N ASP A 368 -0.08 -19.05 29.69
CA ASP A 368 0.80 -18.86 30.87
C ASP A 368 1.77 -20.02 31.13
N ASP A 369 1.41 -21.24 30.76
CA ASP A 369 2.29 -22.41 30.91
C ASP A 369 3.56 -22.29 30.06
N ASN A 370 3.44 -21.78 28.83
CA ASN A 370 4.61 -21.54 27.97
C ASN A 370 5.49 -20.40 28.50
N GLY A 371 4.92 -19.36 29.07
CA GLY A 371 5.67 -18.25 29.70
C GLY A 371 6.56 -18.71 30.86
N ARG A 372 6.06 -19.60 31.72
CA ARG A 372 6.86 -20.22 32.78
C ARG A 372 7.98 -21.09 32.23
N PHE A 373 7.67 -21.93 31.23
CA PHE A 373 8.68 -22.75 30.56
C PHE A 373 9.84 -21.90 30.02
N TYR A 374 9.57 -20.81 29.31
CA TYR A 374 10.63 -19.94 28.79
C TYR A 374 11.50 -19.34 29.91
N SER A 375 10.89 -18.87 31.00
CA SER A 375 11.61 -18.33 32.13
C SER A 375 12.56 -19.36 32.75
N ASP A 376 12.06 -20.57 33.01
CA ASP A 376 12.85 -21.67 33.57
C ASP A 376 13.96 -22.11 32.62
N TYR A 377 13.66 -22.14 31.31
CA TYR A 377 14.60 -22.53 30.28
C TYR A 377 15.76 -21.54 30.14
N TYR A 378 15.50 -20.24 30.29
CA TYR A 378 16.55 -19.21 30.29
C TYR A 378 17.45 -19.27 31.52
N GLN A 379 16.89 -19.62 32.69
CA GLN A 379 17.68 -19.85 33.88
C GLN A 379 18.59 -21.07 33.70
N LEU A 380 18.09 -22.15 33.07
CA LEU A 380 18.86 -23.34 32.79
C LEU A 380 20.06 -23.05 31.88
N GLN A 381 19.91 -22.15 30.87
CA GLN A 381 20.99 -21.77 29.98
C GLN A 381 22.21 -21.16 30.69
N LYS A 382 21.98 -20.34 31.72
CA LYS A 382 23.07 -19.78 32.54
C LYS A 382 23.84 -20.90 33.27
N ASN A 383 23.12 -21.84 33.83
CA ASN A 383 23.67 -22.94 34.57
C ASN A 383 24.48 -23.91 33.67
N ILE A 384 24.06 -24.14 32.42
CA ILE A 384 24.74 -25.01 31.46
C ILE A 384 26.10 -24.47 31.06
N VAL A 385 26.22 -23.16 30.84
CA VAL A 385 27.50 -22.51 30.54
C VAL A 385 28.48 -22.72 31.72
N GLU A 386 28.02 -22.56 32.94
CA GLU A 386 28.84 -22.80 34.16
C GLU A 386 29.21 -24.27 34.30
N SER A 387 28.26 -25.19 34.08
CA SER A 387 28.49 -26.63 34.12
C SER A 387 29.54 -27.09 33.12
N TYR A 388 29.52 -26.54 31.93
CA TYR A 388 30.54 -26.81 30.91
C TYR A 388 31.92 -26.27 31.34
N ASN A 389 32.01 -25.04 31.84
CA ASN A 389 33.24 -24.43 32.31
C ASN A 389 33.83 -25.22 33.49
N ASN A 390 32.99 -25.80 34.35
CA ASN A 390 33.36 -26.65 35.50
C ASN A 390 33.62 -28.11 35.07
N ARG A 391 33.61 -28.44 33.76
CA ARG A 391 33.78 -29.79 33.22
C ARG A 391 32.77 -30.83 33.74
N GLN A 392 31.55 -30.36 34.11
CA GLN A 392 30.46 -31.23 34.60
C GLN A 392 29.65 -31.84 33.44
N ILE A 393 29.68 -31.22 32.27
CA ILE A 393 29.06 -31.71 31.04
C ILE A 393 30.07 -31.73 29.90
N SER A 394 29.82 -32.59 28.92
CA SER A 394 30.64 -32.68 27.69
C SER A 394 30.39 -31.53 26.73
N LEU A 395 31.35 -31.29 25.78
CA LEU A 395 31.16 -30.32 24.71
C LEU A 395 29.91 -30.66 23.88
N ILE A 396 29.61 -31.93 23.66
CA ILE A 396 28.47 -32.36 22.84
C ILE A 396 27.17 -31.90 23.51
N GLU A 397 27.01 -32.20 24.79
CA GLU A 397 25.82 -31.78 25.58
C GLU A 397 25.69 -30.26 25.61
N PHE A 398 26.80 -29.52 25.74
CA PHE A 398 26.79 -28.05 25.66
C PHE A 398 26.32 -27.54 24.28
N LEU A 399 26.82 -28.11 23.19
CA LEU A 399 26.46 -27.69 21.84
C LEU A 399 25.01 -28.02 21.50
N ASP A 400 24.52 -29.19 21.91
CA ASP A 400 23.11 -29.58 21.72
C ASP A 400 22.18 -28.61 22.44
N PHE A 401 22.46 -28.33 23.71
CA PHE A 401 21.66 -27.38 24.47
C PHE A 401 21.75 -25.95 23.93
N PHE A 402 22.91 -25.52 23.43
CA PHE A 402 23.12 -24.21 22.83
C PHE A 402 22.26 -24.04 21.57
N ASN A 403 22.21 -25.05 20.70
CA ASN A 403 21.36 -25.03 19.50
C ASN A 403 19.87 -25.04 19.84
N ASP A 404 19.48 -25.89 20.81
CA ASP A 404 18.09 -25.94 21.29
C ASP A 404 17.65 -24.61 21.89
N TYR A 405 18.52 -23.97 22.68
CA TYR A 405 18.24 -22.65 23.25
C TYR A 405 18.01 -21.59 22.16
N GLN A 406 18.88 -21.56 21.14
CA GLN A 406 18.73 -20.63 20.01
C GLN A 406 17.39 -20.86 19.30
N ALA A 407 17.07 -22.12 18.98
CA ALA A 407 15.82 -22.47 18.30
C ALA A 407 14.58 -22.10 19.13
N VAL A 408 14.58 -22.39 20.44
CA VAL A 408 13.48 -22.08 21.36
C VAL A 408 13.28 -20.57 21.46
N LYS A 409 14.37 -19.79 21.61
CA LYS A 409 14.29 -18.32 21.71
C LYS A 409 13.77 -17.67 20.42
N GLN A 410 14.20 -18.16 19.26
CA GLN A 410 13.66 -17.71 17.98
C GLN A 410 12.16 -18.01 17.87
N LYS A 411 11.73 -19.21 18.30
CA LYS A 411 10.31 -19.58 18.30
C LYS A 411 9.46 -18.74 19.24
N GLU A 412 9.97 -18.37 20.41
CA GLU A 412 9.30 -17.43 21.32
C GLU A 412 9.09 -16.07 20.66
N LEU A 413 10.14 -15.49 20.05
CA LEU A 413 10.05 -14.20 19.37
C LEU A 413 9.10 -14.25 18.16
N GLU A 414 9.13 -15.35 17.39
CA GLU A 414 8.20 -15.60 16.29
C GLU A 414 6.76 -15.75 16.78
N GLN A 415 6.54 -16.40 17.90
CA GLN A 415 5.21 -16.58 18.51
C GLN A 415 4.59 -15.24 18.91
N VAL A 416 5.37 -14.35 19.54
CA VAL A 416 4.92 -12.99 19.89
C VAL A 416 4.54 -12.20 18.63
N LEU A 417 5.37 -12.26 17.59
CA LEU A 417 5.08 -11.64 16.31
C LEU A 417 3.77 -12.18 15.72
N ASN A 418 3.65 -13.52 15.64
CA ASN A 418 2.49 -14.18 15.02
C ASN A 418 1.17 -13.86 15.74
N LEU A 419 1.18 -13.73 17.08
CA LEU A 419 0.00 -13.32 17.83
C LEU A 419 -0.45 -11.90 17.45
N ARG A 420 0.50 -10.96 17.36
CA ARG A 420 0.21 -9.58 16.96
C ARG A 420 -0.34 -9.50 15.56
N LEU A 421 0.31 -10.20 14.62
CA LEU A 421 -0.15 -10.24 13.25
C LEU A 421 -1.52 -10.91 13.10
N ALA A 422 -1.80 -11.97 13.87
CA ALA A 422 -3.10 -12.62 13.84
C ALA A 422 -4.23 -11.73 14.38
N LYS A 423 -3.96 -10.88 15.38
CA LYS A 423 -4.92 -9.84 15.84
C LYS A 423 -5.18 -8.82 14.74
N GLU A 424 -4.14 -8.31 14.11
CA GLU A 424 -4.26 -7.34 13.02
C GLU A 424 -4.93 -7.93 11.77
N ASP A 425 -4.67 -9.19 11.42
CA ASP A 425 -5.37 -9.89 10.32
C ASP A 425 -6.89 -9.91 10.53
N VAL A 426 -7.36 -10.18 11.75
CA VAL A 426 -8.80 -10.13 12.05
C VAL A 426 -9.33 -8.71 11.90
N ASN A 427 -8.64 -7.69 12.45
CA ASN A 427 -9.02 -6.29 12.34
C ASN A 427 -9.07 -5.83 10.89
N ASP A 428 -8.09 -6.21 10.09
CA ASP A 428 -8.01 -5.86 8.67
C ASP A 428 -9.16 -6.46 7.86
N ILE A 429 -9.44 -7.76 8.05
CA ILE A 429 -10.55 -8.44 7.35
C ILE A 429 -11.90 -7.90 7.82
N VAL A 430 -12.08 -7.61 9.11
CA VAL A 430 -13.33 -7.01 9.62
C VAL A 430 -13.49 -5.56 9.16
N GLY A 431 -12.39 -4.85 8.90
CA GLY A 431 -12.40 -3.46 8.45
C GLY A 431 -12.43 -2.42 9.57
N ILE A 432 -12.40 -2.84 10.84
CA ILE A 432 -12.32 -1.99 12.05
C ILE A 432 -11.48 -2.68 13.12
N ASP A 433 -10.91 -1.91 14.04
CA ASP A 433 -10.10 -2.41 15.15
C ASP A 433 -11.01 -2.96 16.27
N ILE A 434 -11.39 -4.25 16.15
CA ILE A 434 -12.29 -4.95 17.07
C ILE A 434 -11.51 -5.80 18.09
N ILE A 435 -10.33 -6.27 17.71
CA ILE A 435 -9.39 -7.01 18.55
C ILE A 435 -8.29 -6.04 19.00
N LYS A 436 -8.09 -5.92 20.30
CA LYS A 436 -7.07 -5.03 20.90
C LYS A 436 -5.85 -5.79 21.39
#